data_071e7fc25e2dc0e0858ade5ec23b458e
#
_entry.id   071e7fc25e2dc0e0858ade5ec23b458e
#
_cell.length_a   1.000
_cell.length_b   1.000
_cell.length_c   1.000
_cell.angle_alpha   90.00
_cell.angle_beta   90.00
_cell.angle_gamma   90.00
#
_symmetry.space_group_name_H-M   'P 1'
#
loop_
_entity.id
_entity.type
_entity.pdbx_description
1 polymer ?
#
loop_
_entity_poly.entity_id
_entity_poly.type
_entity_poly.pdbx_seq_one_letter_code
_entity_poly.pdbx_strand_id
1 'polypeptide(L)'
;MVKTVRVFLALFATLWYTTSPLNSNAPTQIWKPTIVASKAVPDYYKPLEFDKVKYTAADVLCLAKNIYFEAGVESTAGKLAVANVTINRTLRDNYPDSICGVVHEGIHRYNERMGEHVPVRDRCQFSWYCDGRLDEPREGRTWKSAQDLAKKVLVNHYDKALIDITDGATHYHANWMEEYPRWSKTKKVMASIDRHIFYGSRKTL
;
A
#
# COMPACT_ATOMS: atom_id res chain seq x y z
N MET A 1 -49.56 50.03 24.51
CA MET A 1 -48.65 49.88 23.43
C MET A 1 -48.95 48.51 22.76
N VAL A 2 -49.68 48.56 21.65
CA VAL A 2 -50.19 47.42 20.94
C VAL A 2 -49.17 47.08 19.84
N LYS A 3 -48.50 45.86 19.86
CA LYS A 3 -47.62 45.39 18.80
C LYS A 3 -48.47 44.60 17.82
N THR A 4 -48.52 45.10 16.61
CA THR A 4 -49.21 44.52 15.45
C THR A 4 -48.43 43.34 14.93
N VAL A 5 -49.05 42.14 14.89
CA VAL A 5 -48.53 40.94 14.26
C VAL A 5 -48.96 40.97 12.79
N ARG A 6 -47.99 41.01 11.87
CA ARG A 6 -48.23 40.84 10.43
C ARG A 6 -48.19 39.35 10.10
N VAL A 7 -49.35 38.84 9.68
CA VAL A 7 -49.49 37.49 9.13
C VAL A 7 -49.13 37.55 7.66
N PHE A 8 -48.09 36.78 7.25
CA PHE A 8 -47.76 36.52 5.85
C PHE A 8 -48.58 35.33 5.36
N LEU A 9 -49.49 35.59 4.44
CA LEU A 9 -50.17 34.54 3.66
C LEU A 9 -49.21 34.00 2.63
N ALA A 10 -48.83 32.70 2.76
CA ALA A 10 -48.11 31.95 1.73
C ALA A 10 -49.12 31.39 0.73
N LEU A 11 -49.06 31.90 -0.50
CA LEU A 11 -49.82 31.38 -1.64
C LEU A 11 -49.19 30.03 -2.06
N PHE A 12 -49.90 28.92 -1.82
CA PHE A 12 -49.57 27.61 -2.40
C PHE A 12 -49.98 27.58 -3.87
N ALA A 13 -48.98 27.62 -4.74
CA ALA A 13 -49.18 27.33 -6.17
C ALA A 13 -49.19 25.80 -6.35
N THR A 14 -50.37 25.24 -6.60
CA THR A 14 -50.55 23.82 -6.96
C THR A 14 -50.05 23.60 -8.37
N LEU A 15 -48.86 22.97 -8.54
CA LEU A 15 -48.41 22.47 -9.81
C LEU A 15 -49.25 21.22 -10.16
N TRP A 16 -50.06 21.33 -11.20
CA TRP A 16 -50.72 20.20 -11.83
C TRP A 16 -49.68 19.44 -12.66
N TYR A 17 -49.23 18.28 -12.18
CA TYR A 17 -48.47 17.33 -12.99
C TYR A 17 -49.47 16.61 -13.91
N THR A 18 -49.47 16.93 -15.19
CA THR A 18 -50.11 16.13 -16.19
C THR A 18 -49.28 14.88 -16.48
N THR A 19 -49.69 13.75 -15.93
CA THR A 19 -49.12 12.43 -16.29
C THR A 19 -49.60 12.06 -17.67
N SER A 20 -48.76 12.21 -18.66
CA SER A 20 -49.00 11.65 -20.00
C SER A 20 -48.85 10.12 -19.90
N PRO A 21 -49.78 9.33 -20.47
CA PRO A 21 -49.64 7.88 -20.47
C PRO A 21 -48.43 7.47 -21.30
N LEU A 22 -47.54 6.65 -20.71
CA LEU A 22 -46.44 6.04 -21.43
C LEU A 22 -46.98 5.16 -22.56
N ASN A 23 -46.64 5.54 -23.81
CA ASN A 23 -46.97 4.76 -24.99
C ASN A 23 -46.15 3.46 -24.96
N SER A 24 -46.80 2.33 -24.62
CA SER A 24 -46.19 0.99 -24.47
C SER A 24 -45.80 0.35 -25.81
N ASN A 25 -45.97 1.05 -26.95
CA ASN A 25 -45.72 0.52 -28.31
C ASN A 25 -44.45 1.14 -28.94
N ALA A 26 -43.56 1.76 -28.19
CA ALA A 26 -42.27 2.15 -28.75
C ALA A 26 -41.43 0.89 -29.05
N PRO A 27 -41.02 0.68 -30.32
CA PRO A 27 -40.17 -0.46 -30.62
C PRO A 27 -38.85 -0.32 -29.85
N THR A 28 -38.55 -1.31 -29.02
CA THR A 28 -37.24 -1.45 -28.36
C THR A 28 -36.19 -1.62 -29.45
N GLN A 29 -35.58 -0.52 -29.87
CA GLN A 29 -34.37 -0.58 -30.69
C GLN A 29 -33.24 -1.16 -29.83
N ILE A 30 -33.01 -2.46 -29.98
CA ILE A 30 -31.82 -3.11 -29.51
C ILE A 30 -30.66 -2.53 -30.32
N TRP A 31 -29.92 -1.60 -29.72
CA TRP A 31 -28.69 -1.09 -30.29
C TRP A 31 -27.69 -2.25 -30.42
N LYS A 32 -27.53 -2.75 -31.67
CA LYS A 32 -26.44 -3.69 -31.98
C LYS A 32 -25.21 -2.86 -32.31
N PRO A 33 -24.11 -2.92 -31.53
CA PRO A 33 -22.90 -2.24 -31.92
C PRO A 33 -22.41 -2.82 -33.26
N THR A 34 -22.40 -2.02 -34.30
CA THR A 34 -21.72 -2.37 -35.53
C THR A 34 -20.25 -2.39 -35.25
N ILE A 35 -19.65 -3.58 -35.20
CA ILE A 35 -18.19 -3.72 -35.10
C ILE A 35 -17.62 -3.21 -36.42
N VAL A 36 -17.28 -1.94 -36.48
CA VAL A 36 -16.46 -1.39 -37.55
C VAL A 36 -15.11 -2.05 -37.39
N ALA A 37 -14.68 -2.82 -38.41
CA ALA A 37 -13.33 -3.41 -38.44
C ALA A 37 -12.33 -2.32 -38.11
N SER A 38 -11.68 -2.44 -36.96
CA SER A 38 -10.77 -1.42 -36.44
C SER A 38 -9.62 -1.25 -37.42
N LYS A 39 -9.35 -0.03 -37.86
CA LYS A 39 -8.05 0.33 -38.41
C LYS A 39 -6.99 -0.18 -37.43
N ALA A 40 -5.95 -0.84 -37.93
CA ALA A 40 -4.85 -1.34 -37.10
C ALA A 40 -4.49 -0.29 -36.08
N VAL A 41 -4.55 -0.69 -34.80
CA VAL A 41 -4.17 0.18 -33.69
C VAL A 41 -2.71 0.57 -33.89
N PRO A 42 -2.36 1.86 -33.92
CA PRO A 42 -0.99 2.27 -34.12
C PRO A 42 -0.06 1.59 -33.10
N ASP A 43 1.16 1.25 -33.51
CA ASP A 43 2.15 0.49 -32.70
C ASP A 43 2.47 1.09 -31.32
N TYR A 44 2.19 2.38 -31.10
CA TYR A 44 2.32 3.02 -29.78
C TYR A 44 1.19 2.65 -28.79
N TYR A 45 0.10 2.02 -29.27
CA TYR A 45 -0.95 1.40 -28.46
C TYR A 45 -0.77 -0.12 -28.37
N LYS A 46 0.47 -0.62 -28.31
CA LYS A 46 0.65 -2.01 -27.88
C LYS A 46 -0.04 -2.14 -26.54
N PRO A 47 -1.01 -3.08 -26.38
CA PRO A 47 -1.52 -3.40 -25.06
C PRO A 47 -0.30 -3.66 -24.20
N LEU A 48 -0.20 -2.98 -23.04
CA LEU A 48 0.79 -3.34 -22.05
C LEU A 48 0.61 -4.84 -21.86
N GLU A 49 1.63 -5.63 -22.26
CA GLU A 49 1.62 -7.07 -22.05
C GLU A 49 1.56 -7.27 -20.54
N PHE A 50 0.34 -7.44 -20.01
CA PHE A 50 0.10 -7.75 -18.59
C PHE A 50 0.66 -9.12 -18.19
N ASP A 51 1.22 -9.88 -19.12
CA ASP A 51 1.83 -11.19 -18.89
C ASP A 51 3.17 -11.14 -18.13
N LYS A 52 3.60 -9.97 -17.67
CA LYS A 52 4.85 -9.81 -16.90
C LYS A 52 4.65 -9.09 -15.57
N VAL A 53 3.49 -9.17 -14.96
CA VAL A 53 3.37 -8.74 -13.57
C VAL A 53 4.14 -9.74 -12.71
N LYS A 54 5.39 -9.41 -12.38
CA LYS A 54 6.32 -10.24 -11.58
C LYS A 54 6.03 -10.16 -10.06
N TYR A 55 4.98 -9.47 -9.64
CA TYR A 55 4.55 -9.37 -8.25
C TYR A 55 3.05 -9.65 -8.13
N THR A 56 2.62 -10.14 -6.98
CA THR A 56 1.24 -10.50 -6.70
C THR A 56 0.52 -9.39 -5.93
N ALA A 57 -0.82 -9.49 -5.85
CA ALA A 57 -1.60 -8.62 -4.96
C ALA A 57 -1.19 -8.79 -3.49
N ALA A 58 -0.77 -10.00 -3.08
CA ALA A 58 -0.25 -10.27 -1.76
C ALA A 58 1.05 -9.51 -1.49
N ASP A 59 1.99 -9.46 -2.45
CA ASP A 59 3.23 -8.69 -2.31
C ASP A 59 2.96 -7.21 -2.10
N VAL A 60 2.01 -6.65 -2.87
CA VAL A 60 1.59 -5.25 -2.70
C VAL A 60 1.03 -5.03 -1.29
N LEU A 61 0.18 -5.94 -0.82
CA LEU A 61 -0.44 -5.83 0.51
C LEU A 61 0.60 -5.94 1.63
N CYS A 62 1.50 -6.93 1.56
CA CYS A 62 2.56 -7.12 2.55
C CYS A 62 3.48 -5.89 2.61
N LEU A 63 3.95 -5.38 1.46
CA LEU A 63 4.80 -4.21 1.42
C LEU A 63 4.08 -2.96 1.91
N ALA A 64 2.81 -2.78 1.53
CA ALA A 64 2.01 -1.64 1.99
C ALA A 64 1.77 -1.65 3.51
N LYS A 65 1.46 -2.82 4.09
CA LYS A 65 1.33 -2.97 5.54
C LYS A 65 2.65 -2.62 6.24
N ASN A 66 3.78 -3.13 5.72
CA ASN A 66 5.07 -2.82 6.30
C ASN A 66 5.40 -1.32 6.25
N ILE A 67 5.20 -0.66 5.12
CA ILE A 67 5.35 0.80 5.00
C ILE A 67 4.44 1.55 5.98
N TYR A 68 3.18 1.09 6.12
CA TYR A 68 2.20 1.74 6.98
C TYR A 68 2.59 1.68 8.46
N PHE A 69 2.95 0.51 8.97
CA PHE A 69 3.24 0.31 10.38
C PHE A 69 4.62 0.84 10.78
N GLU A 70 5.62 0.70 9.92
CA GLU A 70 6.99 1.12 10.21
C GLU A 70 7.25 2.60 9.93
N ALA A 71 6.62 3.16 8.89
CA ALA A 71 6.93 4.50 8.42
C ALA A 71 5.69 5.36 8.10
N GLY A 72 4.51 5.01 8.62
CA GLY A 72 3.26 5.68 8.27
C GLY A 72 3.24 7.18 8.49
N VAL A 73 3.97 7.68 9.47
CA VAL A 73 4.08 9.11 9.83
C VAL A 73 5.33 9.79 9.23
N GLU A 74 6.20 9.02 8.58
CA GLU A 74 7.41 9.54 7.92
C GLU A 74 7.08 10.25 6.60
N SER A 75 8.08 10.95 6.07
CA SER A 75 8.02 11.52 4.72
C SER A 75 7.92 10.42 3.65
N THR A 76 7.73 10.81 2.40
CA THR A 76 7.80 9.85 1.28
C THR A 76 9.18 9.19 1.19
N ALA A 77 10.25 9.91 1.53
CA ALA A 77 11.61 9.35 1.55
C ALA A 77 11.76 8.29 2.65
N GLY A 78 11.28 8.55 3.87
CA GLY A 78 11.31 7.57 4.97
C GLY A 78 10.53 6.30 4.64
N LYS A 79 9.33 6.46 4.05
CA LYS A 79 8.51 5.34 3.55
C LYS A 79 9.23 4.53 2.46
N LEU A 80 9.86 5.23 1.50
CA LEU A 80 10.64 4.59 0.42
C LEU A 80 11.84 3.84 1.00
N ALA A 81 12.54 4.43 1.98
CA ALA A 81 13.68 3.79 2.63
C ALA A 81 13.32 2.48 3.32
N VAL A 82 12.18 2.42 4.05
CA VAL A 82 11.67 1.16 4.63
C VAL A 82 11.32 0.15 3.54
N ALA A 83 10.70 0.59 2.44
CA ALA A 83 10.42 -0.29 1.31
C ALA A 83 11.71 -0.81 0.66
N ASN A 84 12.75 0.04 0.48
CA ASN A 84 14.05 -0.39 -0.04
C ASN A 84 14.69 -1.48 0.84
N VAL A 85 14.64 -1.34 2.17
CA VAL A 85 15.15 -2.39 3.08
C VAL A 85 14.42 -3.72 2.85
N THR A 86 13.09 -3.71 2.70
CA THR A 86 12.32 -4.92 2.40
C THR A 86 12.78 -5.57 1.09
N ILE A 87 12.91 -4.78 0.01
CA ILE A 87 13.43 -5.25 -1.27
C ILE A 87 14.88 -5.77 -1.14
N ASN A 88 15.77 -5.02 -0.46
CA ASN A 88 17.16 -5.40 -0.28
C ASN A 88 17.31 -6.74 0.44
N ARG A 89 16.42 -7.05 1.36
CA ARG A 89 16.38 -8.35 2.04
C ARG A 89 16.03 -9.47 1.07
N THR A 90 15.02 -9.32 0.21
CA THR A 90 14.66 -10.37 -0.77
C THR A 90 15.78 -10.70 -1.77
N LEU A 91 16.77 -9.81 -1.90
CA LEU A 91 17.92 -9.98 -2.79
C LEU A 91 19.14 -10.62 -2.08
N ARG A 92 19.01 -11.10 -0.87
CA ARG A 92 20.10 -11.67 -0.05
C ARG A 92 19.77 -13.09 0.40
N ASP A 93 20.69 -13.99 0.24
CA ASP A 93 20.52 -15.43 0.52
C ASP A 93 20.16 -15.75 1.98
N ASN A 94 20.46 -14.83 2.91
CA ASN A 94 20.16 -15.01 4.34
C ASN A 94 18.80 -14.47 4.77
N TYR A 95 17.95 -14.08 3.83
CA TYR A 95 16.57 -13.65 4.04
C TYR A 95 15.62 -14.43 3.12
N PRO A 96 14.31 -14.43 3.43
CA PRO A 96 13.32 -14.96 2.50
C PRO A 96 13.37 -14.24 1.14
N ASP A 97 13.13 -14.98 0.06
CA ASP A 97 13.17 -14.49 -1.33
C ASP A 97 11.88 -13.78 -1.79
N SER A 98 10.87 -13.73 -0.94
CA SER A 98 9.59 -13.08 -1.25
C SER A 98 9.29 -11.91 -0.30
N ILE A 99 8.53 -10.94 -0.80
CA ILE A 99 8.12 -9.76 -0.01
C ILE A 99 7.38 -10.17 1.27
N CYS A 100 6.35 -11.00 1.13
CA CYS A 100 5.60 -11.48 2.29
C CYS A 100 6.46 -12.33 3.24
N GLY A 101 7.38 -13.14 2.69
CA GLY A 101 8.33 -13.90 3.50
C GLY A 101 9.20 -13.00 4.37
N VAL A 102 9.77 -11.93 3.78
CA VAL A 102 10.57 -10.93 4.53
C VAL A 102 9.73 -10.19 5.56
N VAL A 103 8.51 -9.79 5.19
CA VAL A 103 7.64 -9.00 6.09
C VAL A 103 7.16 -9.84 7.27
N HIS A 104 6.91 -11.12 7.06
CA HIS A 104 6.44 -12.04 8.10
C HIS A 104 7.56 -12.88 8.72
N GLU A 105 8.82 -12.52 8.46
CA GLU A 105 9.96 -13.23 9.01
C GLU A 105 9.99 -13.13 10.54
N GLY A 106 10.13 -14.31 11.20
CA GLY A 106 10.16 -14.40 12.64
C GLY A 106 10.14 -15.83 13.13
N ILE A 107 10.13 -16.01 14.45
CA ILE A 107 9.94 -17.32 15.06
C ILE A 107 8.45 -17.64 15.08
N HIS A 108 8.09 -18.81 14.56
CA HIS A 108 6.71 -19.31 14.56
C HIS A 108 6.59 -20.57 15.43
N ARG A 109 5.41 -20.79 15.99
CA ARG A 109 5.05 -22.02 16.71
C ARG A 109 3.74 -22.57 16.18
N TYR A 110 3.59 -23.88 16.19
CA TYR A 110 2.31 -24.49 15.85
C TYR A 110 1.27 -24.21 16.94
N ASN A 111 0.08 -23.80 16.53
CA ASN A 111 -1.06 -23.59 17.41
C ASN A 111 -2.11 -24.69 17.13
N GLU A 112 -2.22 -25.63 18.02
CA GLU A 112 -3.13 -26.80 17.87
C GLU A 112 -4.61 -26.39 17.74
N ARG A 113 -5.03 -25.29 18.39
CA ARG A 113 -6.42 -24.82 18.33
C ARG A 113 -6.78 -24.25 16.98
N MET A 114 -5.82 -23.59 16.32
CA MET A 114 -6.01 -22.95 15.01
C MET A 114 -5.60 -23.87 13.87
N GLY A 115 -4.84 -24.92 14.14
CA GLY A 115 -4.32 -25.83 13.14
C GLY A 115 -3.23 -25.21 12.24
N GLU A 116 -2.59 -24.11 12.67
CA GLU A 116 -1.64 -23.36 11.87
C GLU A 116 -0.43 -22.87 12.68
N HIS A 117 0.62 -22.45 11.96
CA HIS A 117 1.77 -21.78 12.55
C HIS A 117 1.47 -20.30 12.79
N VAL A 118 1.61 -19.87 14.05
CA VAL A 118 1.42 -18.48 14.46
C VAL A 118 2.75 -17.87 14.91
N PRO A 119 2.97 -16.57 14.69
CA PRO A 119 4.19 -15.91 15.11
C PRO A 119 4.30 -15.90 16.64
N VAL A 120 5.52 -16.05 17.15
CA VAL A 120 5.81 -15.89 18.56
C VAL A 120 5.95 -14.42 18.87
N ARG A 121 5.22 -13.96 19.90
CA ARG A 121 5.17 -12.55 20.29
C ARG A 121 6.58 -11.97 20.49
N ASP A 122 6.79 -10.77 19.95
CA ASP A 122 8.04 -9.98 20.03
C ASP A 122 9.29 -10.69 19.46
N ARG A 123 9.09 -11.67 18.54
CA ARG A 123 10.16 -12.46 17.91
C ARG A 123 10.15 -12.34 16.38
N CYS A 124 9.66 -11.24 15.84
CA CYS A 124 9.60 -10.97 14.41
C CYS A 124 10.60 -9.90 14.00
N GLN A 125 10.99 -9.90 12.72
CA GLN A 125 11.90 -8.90 12.16
C GLN A 125 11.24 -7.51 12.13
N PHE A 126 9.94 -7.46 11.80
CA PHE A 126 9.11 -6.28 11.92
C PHE A 126 8.19 -6.46 13.12
N SER A 127 8.35 -5.61 14.13
CA SER A 127 7.72 -5.80 15.44
C SER A 127 6.19 -5.79 15.38
N TRP A 128 5.60 -4.99 14.49
CA TRP A 128 4.16 -4.87 14.35
C TRP A 128 3.46 -6.19 14.00
N TYR A 129 4.15 -7.08 13.26
CA TYR A 129 3.59 -8.36 12.83
C TYR A 129 3.33 -9.34 14.00
N CYS A 130 4.01 -9.18 15.12
CA CYS A 130 3.82 -10.07 16.27
C CYS A 130 3.84 -9.37 17.64
N ASP A 131 3.48 -8.08 17.70
CA ASP A 131 3.33 -7.32 18.95
C ASP A 131 2.04 -7.64 19.71
N GLY A 132 1.16 -8.45 19.10
CA GLY A 132 -0.14 -8.88 19.65
C GLY A 132 -1.27 -7.87 19.45
N ARG A 133 -1.06 -6.87 18.59
CA ARG A 133 -2.11 -5.95 18.14
C ARG A 133 -2.72 -6.44 16.84
N LEU A 134 -3.77 -5.77 16.37
CA LEU A 134 -4.37 -6.06 15.07
C LEU A 134 -3.49 -5.50 13.95
N ASP A 135 -3.11 -6.36 13.01
CA ASP A 135 -2.29 -6.02 11.83
C ASP A 135 -3.16 -5.44 10.69
N GLU A 136 -4.21 -4.74 11.06
CA GLU A 136 -5.12 -4.11 10.10
C GLU A 136 -4.90 -2.60 10.06
N PRO A 137 -4.44 -2.05 8.94
CA PRO A 137 -4.28 -0.62 8.76
C PRO A 137 -5.64 0.08 8.87
N ARG A 138 -5.65 1.24 9.52
CA ARG A 138 -6.85 2.08 9.54
C ARG A 138 -7.05 2.74 8.17
N GLU A 139 -8.26 2.71 7.67
CA GLU A 139 -8.62 3.42 6.44
C GLU A 139 -8.27 4.91 6.54
N GLY A 140 -7.79 5.47 5.43
CA GLY A 140 -7.43 6.88 5.36
C GLY A 140 -6.23 7.17 4.47
N ARG A 141 -5.82 8.44 4.46
CA ARG A 141 -4.75 8.93 3.58
C ARG A 141 -3.41 8.23 3.77
N THR A 142 -3.06 7.89 5.01
CA THR A 142 -1.79 7.20 5.32
C THR A 142 -1.77 5.80 4.70
N TRP A 143 -2.85 5.04 4.85
CA TRP A 143 -2.97 3.71 4.25
C TRP A 143 -2.97 3.77 2.72
N LYS A 144 -3.76 4.68 2.15
CA LYS A 144 -3.78 4.91 0.70
C LYS A 144 -2.39 5.24 0.14
N SER A 145 -1.67 6.14 0.83
CA SER A 145 -0.30 6.52 0.45
C SER A 145 0.67 5.33 0.52
N ALA A 146 0.55 4.46 1.53
CA ALA A 146 1.38 3.26 1.64
C ALA A 146 1.10 2.26 0.51
N GLN A 147 -0.18 2.04 0.16
CA GLN A 147 -0.57 1.19 -0.96
C GLN A 147 -0.06 1.71 -2.32
N ASP A 148 -0.21 3.01 -2.56
CA ASP A 148 0.23 3.63 -3.82
C ASP A 148 1.76 3.60 -3.95
N LEU A 149 2.48 3.79 -2.84
CA LEU A 149 3.94 3.69 -2.83
C LEU A 149 4.40 2.25 -3.01
N ALA A 150 3.79 1.27 -2.33
CA ALA A 150 4.12 -0.14 -2.49
C ALA A 150 4.01 -0.60 -3.95
N LYS A 151 2.92 -0.23 -4.63
CA LYS A 151 2.76 -0.51 -6.07
C LYS A 151 3.88 0.10 -6.90
N LYS A 152 4.19 1.38 -6.70
CA LYS A 152 5.26 2.08 -7.42
C LYS A 152 6.63 1.43 -7.18
N VAL A 153 6.94 1.06 -5.95
CA VAL A 153 8.20 0.41 -5.59
C VAL A 153 8.33 -0.94 -6.30
N LEU A 154 7.28 -1.76 -6.29
CA LEU A 154 7.31 -3.08 -6.94
C LEU A 154 7.42 -2.96 -8.45
N VAL A 155 6.64 -2.09 -9.11
CA VAL A 155 6.77 -1.82 -10.54
C VAL A 155 8.21 -1.43 -10.87
N ASN A 156 8.76 -0.41 -10.21
CA ASN A 156 10.11 0.08 -10.48
C ASN A 156 11.18 -0.97 -10.17
N HIS A 157 10.99 -1.80 -9.14
CA HIS A 157 11.93 -2.89 -8.82
C HIS A 157 12.02 -3.89 -9.96
N TYR A 158 10.87 -4.36 -10.48
CA TYR A 158 10.86 -5.33 -11.56
C TYR A 158 11.30 -4.75 -12.90
N ASP A 159 11.06 -3.47 -13.14
CA ASP A 159 11.55 -2.74 -14.32
C ASP A 159 13.02 -2.31 -14.19
N LYS A 160 13.70 -2.67 -13.08
CA LYS A 160 15.08 -2.27 -12.76
C LYS A 160 15.30 -0.75 -12.73
N ALA A 161 14.24 -0.01 -12.41
CA ALA A 161 14.23 1.45 -12.30
C ALA A 161 14.11 1.93 -10.85
N LEU A 162 14.05 1.01 -9.87
CA LEU A 162 13.96 1.37 -8.45
C LEU A 162 15.27 2.01 -8.00
N ILE A 163 15.15 3.22 -7.44
CA ILE A 163 16.26 3.90 -6.80
C ILE A 163 16.31 3.46 -5.34
N ASP A 164 17.41 2.81 -4.94
CA ASP A 164 17.66 2.47 -3.54
C ASP A 164 18.36 3.66 -2.85
N ILE A 165 17.58 4.42 -2.09
CA ILE A 165 18.09 5.57 -1.33
C ILE A 165 18.79 5.17 -0.03
N THR A 166 18.85 3.86 0.28
CA THR A 166 19.49 3.31 1.49
C THR A 166 20.83 2.64 1.21
N ASP A 167 21.30 2.66 -0.05
CA ASP A 167 22.59 2.09 -0.49
C ASP A 167 22.75 0.59 -0.07
N GLY A 168 21.72 -0.22 -0.26
CA GLY A 168 21.73 -1.65 0.04
C GLY A 168 21.55 -1.99 1.52
N ALA A 169 21.02 -1.07 2.34
CA ALA A 169 20.75 -1.34 3.73
C ALA A 169 19.75 -2.47 3.92
N THR A 170 19.98 -3.29 4.94
CA THR A 170 19.09 -4.40 5.34
C THR A 170 18.59 -4.30 6.76
N HIS A 171 19.05 -3.29 7.50
CA HIS A 171 18.67 -3.06 8.90
C HIS A 171 18.43 -1.57 9.10
N TYR A 172 17.58 -1.24 10.06
CA TYR A 172 17.41 0.11 10.55
C TYR A 172 16.89 0.12 11.97
N HIS A 173 17.02 1.23 12.64
CA HIS A 173 16.36 1.52 13.91
C HIS A 173 16.03 3.01 14.00
N ALA A 174 15.15 3.37 14.93
CA ALA A 174 14.79 4.76 15.17
C ALA A 174 15.98 5.55 15.77
N ASN A 175 16.24 6.75 15.26
CA ASN A 175 17.36 7.59 15.69
C ASN A 175 17.16 8.26 17.07
N TRP A 176 15.95 8.20 17.61
CA TRP A 176 15.58 8.76 18.92
C TRP A 176 15.64 7.76 20.07
N MET A 177 16.11 6.51 19.83
CA MET A 177 16.29 5.52 20.89
C MET A 177 17.40 5.98 21.85
N GLU A 178 17.17 5.84 23.17
CA GLU A 178 18.18 6.14 24.19
C GLU A 178 19.41 5.25 24.05
N GLU A 179 19.19 3.96 23.78
CA GLU A 179 20.24 2.99 23.51
C GLU A 179 20.03 2.33 22.13
N TYR A 180 21.05 2.41 21.29
CA TYR A 180 21.03 1.76 19.99
C TYR A 180 21.20 0.25 20.12
N PRO A 181 20.52 -0.55 19.28
CA PRO A 181 20.64 -2.00 19.30
C PRO A 181 22.11 -2.45 19.19
N ARG A 182 22.50 -3.50 19.93
CA ARG A 182 23.90 -3.98 19.94
C ARG A 182 24.42 -4.32 18.55
N TRP A 183 23.56 -4.86 17.67
CA TRP A 183 23.92 -5.19 16.30
C TRP A 183 24.34 -3.97 15.47
N SER A 184 23.87 -2.76 15.76
CA SER A 184 24.21 -1.54 15.02
C SER A 184 25.73 -1.24 15.08
N LYS A 185 26.39 -1.60 16.20
CA LYS A 185 27.83 -1.42 16.39
C LYS A 185 28.68 -2.26 15.44
N THR A 186 28.13 -3.35 14.90
CA THR A 186 28.84 -4.27 13.99
C THR A 186 28.57 -3.99 12.52
N LYS A 187 27.70 -3.06 12.21
CA LYS A 187 27.26 -2.73 10.84
C LYS A 187 27.75 -1.35 10.43
N LYS A 188 27.74 -1.11 9.11
CA LYS A 188 28.06 0.20 8.54
C LYS A 188 26.78 1.02 8.44
N VAL A 189 26.81 2.27 8.91
CA VAL A 189 25.75 3.26 8.60
C VAL A 189 25.79 3.56 7.12
N MET A 190 24.66 3.40 6.44
CA MET A 190 24.49 3.63 5.01
C MET A 190 23.76 4.96 4.74
N ALA A 191 22.68 5.23 5.48
CA ALA A 191 21.88 6.43 5.35
C ALA A 191 21.26 6.83 6.71
N SER A 192 20.88 8.12 6.82
CA SER A 192 20.00 8.62 7.88
C SER A 192 18.88 9.39 7.19
N ILE A 193 17.64 8.90 7.32
CA ILE A 193 16.48 9.44 6.61
C ILE A 193 15.35 9.56 7.61
N ASP A 194 14.77 10.74 7.72
CA ASP A 194 13.75 11.09 8.71
C ASP A 194 14.17 10.65 10.13
N ARG A 195 13.39 9.78 10.78
CA ARG A 195 13.65 9.29 12.14
C ARG A 195 14.31 7.92 12.18
N HIS A 196 14.97 7.50 11.10
CA HIS A 196 15.64 6.20 11.01
C HIS A 196 17.10 6.31 10.57
N ILE A 197 17.93 5.43 11.14
CA ILE A 197 19.31 5.19 10.71
C ILE A 197 19.36 3.82 10.05
N PHE A 198 19.87 3.76 8.83
CA PHE A 198 19.90 2.56 7.98
C PHE A 198 21.31 1.99 7.94
N TYR A 199 21.39 0.65 7.99
CA TYR A 199 22.66 -0.06 8.11
C TYR A 199 22.75 -1.21 7.09
N GLY A 200 23.95 -1.42 6.56
CA GLY A 200 24.33 -2.53 5.70
C GLY A 200 25.48 -3.37 6.29
N SER A 201 25.82 -4.44 5.59
CA SER A 201 27.01 -5.21 5.90
C SER A 201 28.25 -4.37 5.65
N ARG A 202 29.26 -4.45 6.52
CA ARG A 202 30.59 -3.95 6.18
C ARG A 202 31.08 -4.78 4.97
N LYS A 203 31.44 -4.13 3.85
CA LYS A 203 32.20 -4.83 2.82
C LYS A 203 33.48 -5.27 3.48
N THR A 204 33.70 -6.57 3.64
CA THR A 204 35.02 -7.13 3.87
C THR A 204 35.81 -6.81 2.59
N LEU A 205 36.78 -5.95 2.71
CA LEU A 205 37.80 -5.70 1.66
C LEU A 205 38.62 -6.96 1.47
#